data_03c5dbd11f204f8ca964028b19d64ab1
#
_entry.id   03c5dbd11f204f8ca964028b19d64ab1
#
_cell.length_a   1.000
_cell.length_b   1.000
_cell.length_c   1.000
_cell.angle_alpha   90.00
_cell.angle_beta   90.00
_cell.angle_gamma   90.00
#
_symmetry.space_group_name_H-M   'P 1'
#
loop_
_entity.id
_entity.type
_entity.pdbx_description
1 polymer ?
#
loop_
_entity_poly.entity_id
_entity_poly.type
_entity_poly.pdbx_seq_one_letter_code
_entity_poly.pdbx_strand_id
1 'polypeptide(L)'
;MIKKKFTVVTQLHAKNNEDIIRYFEESRNVYSRAVRETFYVVKKSEDFDKASFNTYLQNKYGILKRTANSIISDAVGRLNALKELKAYEQKQLRYKIESLIDDIGELEAIKADNCAMLRANVPVNLIKHRNLRRKLVAKKAKLNRLTQRLNTLTYQIEHNIYKLCFGTKKLLKSDYDAFIAQRDSQIGFVGTKSEKAGNQLLQLSFDAPGNQFNVQLRKDFGGFKNTADKYAFGRVYFNHHLPELKAILQYKNSPLSFKIIKRNGRYYLYCTFEIQRDESDFKTRSSYGTIGLDFNKGFVTLSETNQYGHLVATEVLPYRFKAGSCTTNDLRQLAKYVVERAESVGKDI
;
A
#
# COMPACT_ATOMS: atom_id res chain seq x y z
N MET A 1 17.83 17.42 0.11
CA MET A 1 17.97 15.92 -0.01
C MET A 1 16.61 15.27 0.16
N ILE A 2 16.14 14.60 -0.86
CA ILE A 2 14.87 13.86 -0.88
C ILE A 2 15.16 12.38 -0.62
N LYS A 3 14.42 11.76 0.32
CA LYS A 3 14.51 10.32 0.59
C LYS A 3 13.58 9.59 -0.34
N LYS A 4 14.12 8.72 -1.18
CA LYS A 4 13.32 7.84 -2.04
C LYS A 4 13.45 6.38 -1.57
N LYS A 5 12.28 5.73 -1.40
CA LYS A 5 12.20 4.35 -0.97
C LYS A 5 12.01 3.42 -2.16
N PHE A 6 12.84 2.39 -2.25
CA PHE A 6 12.79 1.38 -3.30
C PHE A 6 12.44 0.02 -2.72
N THR A 7 11.72 -0.77 -3.49
CA THR A 7 11.47 -2.18 -3.18
C THR A 7 11.76 -3.01 -4.42
N VAL A 8 12.74 -3.88 -4.31
CA VAL A 8 13.07 -4.86 -5.35
C VAL A 8 12.55 -6.22 -4.95
N VAL A 9 12.15 -7.01 -5.95
CA VAL A 9 11.50 -8.31 -5.74
C VAL A 9 12.18 -9.36 -6.62
N THR A 10 12.40 -10.54 -6.04
CA THR A 10 12.89 -11.70 -6.77
C THR A 10 12.19 -12.97 -6.32
N GLN A 11 12.12 -13.97 -7.19
CA GLN A 11 11.60 -15.29 -6.85
C GLN A 11 12.70 -16.14 -6.20
N LEU A 12 12.37 -16.81 -5.09
CA LEU A 12 13.22 -17.83 -4.47
C LEU A 12 12.96 -19.16 -5.17
N HIS A 13 13.88 -19.58 -6.04
CA HIS A 13 13.82 -20.87 -6.71
C HIS A 13 14.34 -21.97 -5.77
N ALA A 14 13.61 -23.09 -5.65
CA ALA A 14 13.95 -24.17 -4.72
C ALA A 14 15.37 -24.71 -4.93
N LYS A 15 15.81 -24.87 -6.19
CA LYS A 15 17.16 -25.35 -6.55
C LYS A 15 18.30 -24.62 -5.80
N ASN A 16 18.14 -23.33 -5.52
CA ASN A 16 19.18 -22.49 -4.94
C ASN A 16 18.84 -21.98 -3.52
N ASN A 17 17.64 -22.25 -3.00
CA ASN A 17 17.12 -21.66 -1.76
C ASN A 17 16.32 -22.66 -0.91
N GLU A 18 16.61 -23.94 -1.01
CA GLU A 18 15.84 -25.00 -0.34
C GLU A 18 15.78 -24.78 1.18
N ASP A 19 16.91 -24.50 1.82
CA ASP A 19 16.98 -24.29 3.27
C ASP A 19 16.20 -23.04 3.71
N ILE A 20 16.22 -21.98 2.92
CA ILE A 20 15.47 -20.75 3.20
C ILE A 20 13.97 -21.04 3.10
N ILE A 21 13.54 -21.78 2.09
CA ILE A 21 12.15 -22.15 1.87
C ILE A 21 11.66 -23.09 2.97
N ARG A 22 12.46 -24.10 3.33
CA ARG A 22 12.14 -25.02 4.43
C ARG A 22 11.96 -24.27 5.74
N TYR A 23 12.91 -23.42 6.11
CA TYR A 23 12.80 -22.60 7.31
C TYR A 23 11.58 -21.67 7.27
N PHE A 24 11.27 -21.08 6.11
CA PHE A 24 10.07 -20.27 5.97
C PHE A 24 8.79 -21.08 6.25
N GLU A 25 8.65 -22.28 5.70
CA GLU A 25 7.46 -23.11 5.90
C GLU A 25 7.29 -23.54 7.37
N GLU A 26 8.38 -23.84 8.07
CA GLU A 26 8.39 -24.20 9.47
C GLU A 26 8.05 -23.02 10.39
N SER A 27 8.47 -21.81 10.02
CA SER A 27 8.43 -20.63 10.88
C SER A 27 7.23 -19.70 10.64
N ARG A 28 6.63 -19.69 9.45
CA ARG A 28 5.62 -18.71 9.05
C ARG A 28 4.37 -18.68 9.93
N ASN A 29 3.94 -19.85 10.44
CA ASN A 29 2.78 -19.94 11.31
C ASN A 29 3.07 -19.30 12.68
N VAL A 30 4.23 -19.63 13.27
CA VAL A 30 4.67 -19.07 14.55
C VAL A 30 4.86 -17.56 14.45
N TYR A 31 5.52 -17.09 13.38
CA TYR A 31 5.68 -15.65 13.09
C TYR A 31 4.32 -14.94 13.00
N SER A 32 3.41 -15.46 12.20
CA SER A 32 2.08 -14.89 12.02
C SER A 32 1.28 -14.86 13.33
N ARG A 33 1.39 -15.90 14.18
CA ARG A 33 0.79 -15.94 15.52
C ARG A 33 1.34 -14.85 16.41
N ALA A 34 2.67 -14.68 16.45
CA ALA A 34 3.34 -13.65 17.23
C ALA A 34 2.95 -12.22 16.78
N VAL A 35 2.86 -11.97 15.47
CA VAL A 35 2.40 -10.69 14.92
C VAL A 35 0.95 -10.38 15.33
N ARG A 36 0.05 -11.36 15.27
CA ARG A 36 -1.34 -11.17 15.70
C ARG A 36 -1.47 -10.88 17.18
N GLU A 37 -0.74 -11.62 18.01
CA GLU A 37 -0.69 -11.38 19.46
C GLU A 37 -0.20 -9.96 19.74
N THR A 38 0.91 -9.57 19.15
CA THR A 38 1.48 -8.23 19.27
C THR A 38 0.49 -7.15 18.83
N PHE A 39 -0.20 -7.36 17.70
CA PHE A 39 -1.22 -6.42 17.21
C PHE A 39 -2.33 -6.19 18.24
N TYR A 40 -2.81 -7.24 18.90
CA TYR A 40 -3.85 -7.13 19.92
C TYR A 40 -3.37 -6.42 21.18
N VAL A 41 -2.11 -6.60 21.58
CA VAL A 41 -1.52 -5.91 22.74
C VAL A 41 -1.32 -4.43 22.41
N VAL A 42 -0.63 -4.10 21.31
CA VAL A 42 -0.37 -2.71 20.89
C VAL A 42 -1.66 -1.92 20.68
N LYS A 43 -2.70 -2.57 20.16
CA LYS A 43 -4.00 -1.92 19.96
C LYS A 43 -4.69 -1.52 21.27
N LYS A 44 -4.50 -2.30 22.35
CA LYS A 44 -5.18 -2.09 23.64
C LYS A 44 -4.44 -1.11 24.56
N SER A 45 -3.13 -0.97 24.37
CA SER A 45 -2.26 -0.17 25.25
C SER A 45 -2.16 1.26 24.72
N GLU A 46 -2.46 2.25 25.54
CA GLU A 46 -2.15 3.65 25.26
C GLU A 46 -0.65 3.88 25.42
N ASP A 47 -0.03 3.32 26.47
CA ASP A 47 1.41 3.32 26.72
C ASP A 47 1.99 1.92 26.50
N PHE A 48 2.35 1.62 25.25
CA PHE A 48 2.96 0.35 24.90
C PHE A 48 4.45 0.31 25.22
N ASP A 49 4.83 -0.39 26.29
CA ASP A 49 6.24 -0.65 26.59
C ASP A 49 6.83 -1.69 25.63
N LYS A 50 7.51 -1.15 24.61
CA LYS A 50 8.16 -1.95 23.58
C LYS A 50 9.28 -2.84 24.15
N ALA A 51 10.00 -2.40 25.20
CA ALA A 51 11.16 -3.11 25.72
C ALA A 51 10.74 -4.35 26.49
N SER A 52 9.81 -4.21 27.44
CA SER A 52 9.27 -5.33 28.19
C SER A 52 8.55 -6.34 27.31
N PHE A 53 7.77 -5.85 26.34
CA PHE A 53 7.09 -6.73 25.40
C PHE A 53 8.03 -7.47 24.45
N ASN A 54 9.14 -6.84 24.05
CA ASN A 54 10.18 -7.51 23.29
C ASN A 54 10.78 -8.69 24.07
N THR A 55 11.09 -8.49 25.37
CA THR A 55 11.59 -9.54 26.27
C THR A 55 10.56 -10.68 26.41
N TYR A 56 9.28 -10.35 26.57
CA TYR A 56 8.20 -11.32 26.60
C TYR A 56 8.18 -12.19 25.32
N LEU A 57 8.27 -11.58 24.14
CA LEU A 57 8.29 -12.33 22.87
C LEU A 57 9.52 -13.25 22.76
N GLN A 58 10.69 -12.77 23.19
CA GLN A 58 11.92 -13.57 23.20
C GLN A 58 11.74 -14.84 24.04
N ASN A 59 11.20 -14.69 25.25
CA ASN A 59 11.00 -15.81 26.18
C ASN A 59 9.92 -16.78 25.68
N LYS A 60 8.78 -16.25 25.21
CA LYS A 60 7.65 -17.06 24.76
C LYS A 60 7.93 -17.88 23.51
N TYR A 61 8.61 -17.29 22.54
CA TYR A 61 8.85 -17.90 21.22
C TYR A 61 10.28 -18.41 21.03
N GLY A 62 11.15 -18.25 22.01
CA GLY A 62 12.57 -18.67 21.92
C GLY A 62 13.39 -17.93 20.86
N ILE A 63 13.02 -16.69 20.53
CA ILE A 63 13.60 -15.89 19.43
C ILE A 63 14.60 -14.84 19.92
N LEU A 64 15.37 -14.28 18.99
CA LEU A 64 16.27 -13.17 19.28
C LEU A 64 15.53 -11.83 19.39
N LYS A 65 16.17 -10.89 20.10
CA LYS A 65 15.71 -9.51 20.25
C LYS A 65 15.35 -8.85 18.90
N ARG A 66 16.12 -9.15 17.84
CA ARG A 66 15.90 -8.59 16.49
C ARG A 66 14.66 -9.15 15.80
N THR A 67 14.42 -10.43 15.93
CA THR A 67 13.19 -11.06 15.42
C THR A 67 11.97 -10.53 16.16
N ALA A 68 12.04 -10.38 17.48
CA ALA A 68 10.98 -9.75 18.27
C ALA A 68 10.72 -8.30 17.83
N ASN A 69 11.78 -7.50 17.57
CA ASN A 69 11.64 -6.14 17.01
C ASN A 69 10.96 -6.14 15.63
N SER A 70 11.27 -7.10 14.76
CA SER A 70 10.63 -7.23 13.46
C SER A 70 9.14 -7.53 13.58
N ILE A 71 8.76 -8.41 14.49
CA ILE A 71 7.36 -8.74 14.80
C ILE A 71 6.61 -7.51 15.32
N ILE A 72 7.19 -6.79 16.28
CA ILE A 72 6.58 -5.57 16.83
C ILE A 72 6.42 -4.51 15.74
N SER A 73 7.45 -4.31 14.92
CA SER A 73 7.40 -3.34 13.81
C SER A 73 6.34 -3.70 12.76
N ASP A 74 6.18 -4.98 12.42
CA ASP A 74 5.12 -5.42 11.49
C ASP A 74 3.73 -5.18 12.10
N ALA A 75 3.51 -5.52 13.37
CA ALA A 75 2.23 -5.31 14.06
C ALA A 75 1.86 -3.82 14.18
N VAL A 76 2.82 -2.97 14.59
CA VAL A 76 2.63 -1.51 14.68
C VAL A 76 2.37 -0.92 13.30
N GLY A 77 3.14 -1.32 12.28
CA GLY A 77 2.93 -0.87 10.90
C GLY A 77 1.53 -1.20 10.39
N ARG A 78 1.01 -2.40 10.68
CA ARG A 78 -0.37 -2.79 10.32
C ARG A 78 -1.42 -1.97 11.05
N LEU A 79 -1.20 -1.67 12.33
CA LEU A 79 -2.12 -0.82 13.09
C LEU A 79 -2.15 0.60 12.54
N ASN A 80 -0.98 1.18 12.25
CA ASN A 80 -0.88 2.53 11.68
C ASN A 80 -1.54 2.61 10.30
N ALA A 81 -1.26 1.64 9.42
CA ALA A 81 -1.91 1.57 8.11
C ALA A 81 -3.44 1.47 8.22
N LEU A 82 -3.95 0.74 9.22
CA LEU A 82 -5.39 0.65 9.47
C LEU A 82 -5.97 1.96 9.99
N LYS A 83 -5.23 2.70 10.84
CA LYS A 83 -5.62 4.03 11.31
C LYS A 83 -5.71 5.03 10.15
N GLU A 84 -4.69 5.08 9.30
CA GLU A 84 -4.65 5.95 8.12
C GLU A 84 -5.78 5.61 7.14
N LEU A 85 -6.01 4.31 6.88
CA LEU A 85 -7.09 3.88 5.99
C LEU A 85 -8.47 4.31 6.50
N LYS A 86 -8.73 4.20 7.80
CA LYS A 86 -10.00 4.65 8.40
C LYS A 86 -10.15 6.16 8.36
N ALA A 87 -9.08 6.91 8.63
CA ALA A 87 -9.10 8.37 8.52
C ALA A 87 -9.37 8.82 7.07
N TYR A 88 -8.73 8.15 6.10
CA TYR A 88 -9.01 8.40 4.69
C TYR A 88 -10.46 8.06 4.31
N GLU A 89 -10.99 6.91 4.75
CA GLU A 89 -12.40 6.52 4.51
C GLU A 89 -13.36 7.56 5.12
N GLN A 90 -13.08 8.07 6.32
CA GLN A 90 -13.87 9.10 6.97
C GLN A 90 -13.91 10.38 6.13
N LYS A 91 -12.74 10.84 5.62
CA LYS A 91 -12.63 12.01 4.75
C LYS A 91 -13.43 11.81 3.46
N GLN A 92 -13.32 10.65 2.82
CA GLN A 92 -14.07 10.32 1.60
C GLN A 92 -15.59 10.28 1.83
N LEU A 93 -16.04 9.81 2.99
CA LEU A 93 -17.46 9.80 3.34
C LEU A 93 -18.00 11.22 3.53
N ARG A 94 -17.24 12.11 4.19
CA ARG A 94 -17.62 13.53 4.35
C ARG A 94 -17.84 14.20 3.00
N TYR A 95 -16.89 14.10 2.08
CA TYR A 95 -17.04 14.66 0.72
C TYR A 95 -18.27 14.12 -0.04
N LYS A 96 -18.52 12.80 0.06
CA LYS A 96 -19.70 12.19 -0.57
C LYS A 96 -21.01 12.66 0.02
N ILE A 97 -21.04 12.95 1.32
CA ILE A 97 -22.21 13.48 2.03
C ILE A 97 -22.45 14.93 1.60
N GLU A 98 -21.41 15.77 1.61
CA GLU A 98 -21.49 17.18 1.15
C GLU A 98 -22.04 17.26 -0.28
N SER A 99 -21.39 16.59 -1.22
CA SER A 99 -21.87 16.56 -2.63
C SER A 99 -23.31 16.04 -2.77
N LEU A 100 -23.72 15.11 -1.92
CA LEU A 100 -25.09 14.58 -1.95
C LEU A 100 -26.11 15.54 -1.34
N ILE A 101 -25.71 16.34 -0.37
CA ILE A 101 -26.53 17.42 0.22
C ILE A 101 -26.80 18.48 -0.84
N ASP A 102 -25.74 18.93 -1.56
CA ASP A 102 -25.86 19.92 -2.65
C ASP A 102 -26.81 19.40 -3.75
N ASP A 103 -26.57 18.18 -4.22
CA ASP A 103 -27.43 17.51 -5.19
C ASP A 103 -28.93 17.43 -4.74
N ILE A 104 -29.18 17.20 -3.44
CA ILE A 104 -30.53 17.16 -2.89
C ILE A 104 -31.12 18.57 -2.86
N GLY A 105 -30.34 19.58 -2.48
CA GLY A 105 -30.73 20.97 -2.46
C GLY A 105 -31.22 21.45 -3.85
N GLU A 106 -30.41 21.18 -4.90
CA GLU A 106 -30.77 21.49 -6.27
C GLU A 106 -32.10 20.83 -6.72
N LEU A 107 -32.26 19.54 -6.41
CA LEU A 107 -33.47 18.81 -6.75
C LEU A 107 -34.70 19.28 -5.94
N GLU A 108 -34.53 19.74 -4.73
CA GLU A 108 -35.59 20.32 -3.88
C GLU A 108 -36.02 21.69 -4.42
N ALA A 109 -35.08 22.53 -4.88
CA ALA A 109 -35.39 23.78 -5.55
C ALA A 109 -36.23 23.56 -6.82
N ILE A 110 -35.79 22.66 -7.71
CA ILE A 110 -36.54 22.30 -8.91
C ILE A 110 -37.94 21.75 -8.57
N LYS A 111 -38.06 20.98 -7.49
CA LYS A 111 -39.35 20.48 -7.03
C LYS A 111 -40.26 21.59 -6.53
N ALA A 112 -39.72 22.56 -5.81
CA ALA A 112 -40.45 23.72 -5.29
C ALA A 112 -40.98 24.56 -6.45
N ASP A 113 -40.15 24.85 -7.46
CA ASP A 113 -40.56 25.58 -8.68
C ASP A 113 -41.68 24.86 -9.42
N ASN A 114 -41.53 23.56 -9.65
CA ASN A 114 -42.58 22.76 -10.29
C ASN A 114 -43.93 22.81 -9.49
N CYS A 115 -43.85 22.79 -8.17
CA CYS A 115 -45.04 22.91 -7.33
C CYS A 115 -45.64 24.31 -7.38
N ALA A 116 -44.84 25.37 -7.47
CA ALA A 116 -45.31 26.75 -7.66
C ALA A 116 -46.01 26.91 -9.02
N MET A 117 -45.44 26.38 -10.11
CA MET A 117 -46.04 26.38 -11.44
C MET A 117 -47.40 25.67 -11.45
N LEU A 118 -47.49 24.51 -10.83
CA LEU A 118 -48.76 23.76 -10.71
C LEU A 118 -49.84 24.54 -9.96
N ARG A 119 -49.49 25.28 -8.91
CA ARG A 119 -50.42 26.14 -8.17
C ARG A 119 -50.91 27.34 -8.99
N ALA A 120 -50.03 27.83 -9.88
CA ALA A 120 -50.32 28.93 -10.81
C ALA A 120 -51.05 28.47 -12.09
N ASN A 121 -51.51 27.21 -12.17
CA ASN A 121 -52.07 26.58 -13.36
C ASN A 121 -51.16 26.61 -14.60
N VAL A 122 -49.85 26.69 -14.41
CA VAL A 122 -48.87 26.59 -15.49
C VAL A 122 -48.58 25.10 -15.76
N PRO A 123 -48.57 24.66 -17.03
CA PRO A 123 -48.40 23.24 -17.36
C PRO A 123 -46.97 22.77 -16.98
N VAL A 124 -46.91 21.70 -16.18
CA VAL A 124 -45.67 21.01 -15.78
C VAL A 124 -45.70 19.59 -16.33
N ASN A 125 -44.53 19.09 -16.79
CA ASN A 125 -44.40 17.69 -17.18
C ASN A 125 -44.52 16.76 -15.97
N LEU A 126 -45.66 16.18 -15.75
CA LEU A 126 -45.99 15.34 -14.60
C LEU A 126 -45.11 14.10 -14.50
N ILE A 127 -44.65 13.52 -15.63
CA ILE A 127 -43.73 12.37 -15.64
C ILE A 127 -42.38 12.78 -15.09
N LYS A 128 -41.82 13.92 -15.54
CA LYS A 128 -40.54 14.46 -15.03
C LYS A 128 -40.68 14.81 -13.55
N HIS A 129 -41.77 15.43 -13.12
CA HIS A 129 -42.00 15.76 -11.71
C HIS A 129 -42.10 14.51 -10.84
N ARG A 130 -42.77 13.44 -11.28
CA ARG A 130 -42.84 12.15 -10.57
C ARG A 130 -41.46 11.51 -10.45
N ASN A 131 -40.66 11.53 -11.52
CA ASN A 131 -39.32 10.98 -11.52
C ASN A 131 -38.38 11.78 -10.60
N LEU A 132 -38.50 13.10 -10.54
CA LEU A 132 -37.80 13.98 -9.61
C LEU A 132 -38.09 13.59 -8.15
N ARG A 133 -39.35 13.39 -7.78
CA ARG A 133 -39.73 12.92 -6.43
C ARG A 133 -39.10 11.58 -6.08
N ARG A 134 -39.09 10.62 -7.02
CA ARG A 134 -38.42 9.31 -6.82
C ARG A 134 -36.92 9.46 -6.60
N LYS A 135 -36.24 10.29 -7.40
CA LYS A 135 -34.80 10.60 -7.25
C LYS A 135 -34.54 11.20 -5.88
N LEU A 136 -35.32 12.16 -5.42
CA LEU A 136 -35.17 12.79 -4.10
C LEU A 136 -35.27 11.77 -2.96
N VAL A 137 -36.29 10.90 -2.99
CA VAL A 137 -36.43 9.85 -1.97
C VAL A 137 -35.22 8.93 -1.93
N ALA A 138 -34.75 8.49 -3.12
CA ALA A 138 -33.59 7.62 -3.22
C ALA A 138 -32.29 8.30 -2.71
N LYS A 139 -32.07 9.59 -3.09
CA LYS A 139 -30.88 10.35 -2.61
C LYS A 139 -30.95 10.60 -1.11
N LYS A 140 -32.11 10.96 -0.53
CA LYS A 140 -32.30 11.10 0.92
C LYS A 140 -32.02 9.79 1.68
N ALA A 141 -32.52 8.67 1.18
CA ALA A 141 -32.23 7.35 1.76
C ALA A 141 -30.74 7.00 1.68
N LYS A 142 -30.06 7.39 0.58
CA LYS A 142 -28.61 7.23 0.44
C LYS A 142 -27.85 8.12 1.43
N LEU A 143 -28.29 9.37 1.62
CA LEU A 143 -27.69 10.31 2.58
C LEU A 143 -27.76 9.73 3.99
N ASN A 144 -28.92 9.26 4.44
CA ASN A 144 -29.08 8.65 5.77
C ASN A 144 -28.12 7.46 5.98
N ARG A 145 -27.98 6.58 4.98
CA ARG A 145 -27.04 5.44 5.06
C ARG A 145 -25.60 5.87 5.16
N LEU A 146 -25.18 6.90 4.40
CA LEU A 146 -23.80 7.41 4.44
C LEU A 146 -23.52 8.10 5.77
N THR A 147 -24.47 8.88 6.30
CA THR A 147 -24.36 9.55 7.61
C THR A 147 -24.24 8.52 8.74
N GLN A 148 -25.07 7.47 8.75
CA GLN A 148 -24.95 6.39 9.74
C GLN A 148 -23.58 5.69 9.66
N ARG A 149 -23.09 5.44 8.44
CA ARG A 149 -21.76 4.86 8.24
C ARG A 149 -20.65 5.78 8.75
N LEU A 150 -20.76 7.09 8.49
CA LEU A 150 -19.81 8.09 8.98
C LEU A 150 -19.80 8.12 10.52
N ASN A 151 -20.96 8.17 11.17
CA ASN A 151 -21.08 8.18 12.62
C ASN A 151 -20.47 6.92 13.24
N THR A 152 -20.75 5.73 12.65
CA THR A 152 -20.16 4.47 13.09
C THR A 152 -18.63 4.47 12.96
N LEU A 153 -18.11 4.99 11.85
CA LEU A 153 -16.67 5.05 11.61
C LEU A 153 -16.00 6.05 12.55
N THR A 154 -16.60 7.21 12.78
CA THR A 154 -16.13 8.23 13.73
C THR A 154 -16.05 7.65 15.12
N TYR A 155 -17.11 7.02 15.61
CA TYR A 155 -17.13 6.32 16.89
C TYR A 155 -16.01 5.28 17.01
N GLN A 156 -15.77 4.49 15.94
CA GLN A 156 -14.70 3.49 15.95
C GLN A 156 -13.30 4.11 16.03
N ILE A 157 -13.08 5.26 15.41
CA ILE A 157 -11.81 5.99 15.46
C ILE A 157 -11.59 6.56 16.85
N GLU A 158 -12.56 7.25 17.42
CA GLU A 158 -12.52 7.88 18.75
C GLU A 158 -12.29 6.89 19.88
N HIS A 159 -12.86 5.68 19.76
CA HIS A 159 -12.73 4.62 20.77
C HIS A 159 -11.65 3.59 20.45
N ASN A 160 -10.73 3.89 19.53
CA ASN A 160 -9.65 2.99 19.13
C ASN A 160 -10.11 1.56 18.73
N ILE A 161 -11.32 1.45 18.15
CA ILE A 161 -11.90 0.16 17.72
C ILE A 161 -11.36 -0.21 16.34
N TYR A 162 -10.17 -0.81 16.32
CA TYR A 162 -9.55 -1.29 15.09
C TYR A 162 -9.65 -2.82 14.99
N LYS A 163 -10.32 -3.33 13.97
CA LYS A 163 -10.46 -4.77 13.69
C LYS A 163 -9.73 -5.08 12.39
N LEU A 164 -8.65 -5.84 12.47
CA LEU A 164 -7.88 -6.28 11.31
C LEU A 164 -8.17 -7.76 11.03
N CYS A 165 -8.55 -8.07 9.80
CA CYS A 165 -8.52 -9.43 9.27
C CYS A 165 -7.12 -9.65 8.66
N PHE A 166 -6.35 -10.58 9.19
CA PHE A 166 -5.00 -10.89 8.71
C PHE A 166 -4.97 -11.69 7.40
N GLY A 167 -6.10 -11.94 6.81
CA GLY A 167 -6.32 -12.53 5.49
C GLY A 167 -7.51 -11.89 4.81
N THR A 168 -8.00 -12.49 3.75
CA THR A 168 -9.17 -12.00 3.02
C THR A 168 -10.46 -12.49 3.68
N LYS A 169 -11.36 -11.57 4.06
CA LYS A 169 -12.65 -11.91 4.69
C LYS A 169 -13.51 -12.85 3.84
N LYS A 170 -13.38 -12.80 2.52
CA LYS A 170 -14.08 -13.70 1.62
C LYS A 170 -13.62 -15.15 1.87
N LEU A 171 -12.30 -15.39 1.89
CA LEU A 171 -11.73 -16.72 2.16
C LEU A 171 -12.11 -17.23 3.54
N LEU A 172 -12.12 -16.39 4.57
CA LEU A 172 -12.54 -16.77 5.91
C LEU A 172 -13.93 -17.43 5.95
N LYS A 173 -14.81 -17.07 5.00
CA LYS A 173 -16.18 -17.57 4.91
C LYS A 173 -16.36 -18.74 3.93
N SER A 174 -15.52 -18.79 2.86
CA SER A 174 -15.70 -19.74 1.76
C SER A 174 -14.68 -20.89 1.77
N ASP A 175 -13.46 -20.64 2.28
CA ASP A 175 -12.35 -21.59 2.27
C ASP A 175 -11.39 -21.25 3.41
N TYR A 176 -11.56 -21.92 4.53
CA TYR A 176 -10.80 -21.63 5.75
C TYR A 176 -9.32 -22.01 5.61
N ASP A 177 -8.99 -23.08 4.90
CA ASP A 177 -7.61 -23.51 4.70
C ASP A 177 -6.84 -22.54 3.81
N ALA A 178 -7.45 -22.07 2.72
CA ALA A 178 -6.90 -20.99 1.91
C ALA A 178 -6.76 -19.69 2.71
N PHE A 179 -7.69 -19.38 3.61
CA PHE A 179 -7.57 -18.24 4.52
C PHE A 179 -6.35 -18.37 5.43
N ILE A 180 -6.14 -19.53 6.06
CA ILE A 180 -4.98 -19.81 6.93
C ILE A 180 -3.68 -19.70 6.11
N ALA A 181 -3.64 -20.32 4.94
CA ALA A 181 -2.48 -20.28 4.05
C ALA A 181 -2.11 -18.82 3.66
N GLN A 182 -3.11 -17.99 3.36
CA GLN A 182 -2.91 -16.57 3.05
C GLN A 182 -2.49 -15.76 4.28
N ARG A 183 -3.13 -15.99 5.43
CA ARG A 183 -2.82 -15.33 6.70
C ARG A 183 -1.37 -15.52 7.12
N ASP A 184 -0.87 -16.74 6.97
CA ASP A 184 0.45 -17.16 7.40
C ASP A 184 1.47 -17.15 6.23
N SER A 185 1.22 -16.35 5.18
CA SER A 185 1.98 -16.38 3.93
C SER A 185 3.26 -15.54 3.94
N GLN A 186 3.63 -14.89 5.05
CA GLN A 186 4.76 -13.95 5.05
C GLN A 186 5.56 -13.95 6.35
N ILE A 187 6.86 -13.68 6.22
CA ILE A 187 7.79 -13.36 7.32
C ILE A 187 8.54 -12.08 6.98
N GLY A 188 8.64 -11.15 7.92
CA GLY A 188 9.35 -9.88 7.77
C GLY A 188 10.61 -9.80 8.62
N PHE A 189 11.63 -9.13 8.09
CA PHE A 189 12.91 -8.87 8.72
C PHE A 189 13.23 -7.39 8.61
N VAL A 190 13.15 -6.66 9.71
CA VAL A 190 13.36 -5.20 9.74
C VAL A 190 14.81 -4.92 10.11
N GLY A 191 15.51 -4.18 9.26
CA GLY A 191 16.86 -3.72 9.50
C GLY A 191 16.93 -2.36 10.16
N THR A 192 18.09 -2.02 10.70
CA THR A 192 18.40 -0.70 11.26
C THR A 192 19.74 -0.18 10.76
N LYS A 193 19.95 1.15 10.81
CA LYS A 193 21.19 1.79 10.35
C LYS A 193 22.45 1.33 11.09
N SER A 194 22.32 0.89 12.34
CA SER A 194 23.43 0.45 13.19
C SER A 194 23.85 -1.00 12.97
N GLU A 195 23.20 -1.72 12.05
CA GLU A 195 23.46 -3.15 11.83
C GLU A 195 24.44 -3.38 10.68
N LYS A 196 25.29 -4.40 10.86
CA LYS A 196 26.15 -4.89 9.79
C LYS A 196 25.30 -5.31 8.59
N ALA A 197 25.68 -4.86 7.40
CA ALA A 197 24.93 -5.06 6.16
C ALA A 197 23.43 -4.60 6.22
N GLY A 198 23.10 -3.66 7.13
CA GLY A 198 21.75 -3.08 7.24
C GLY A 198 20.68 -3.99 7.83
N ASN A 199 20.97 -5.27 8.10
CA ASN A 199 20.06 -6.23 8.72
C ASN A 199 20.84 -7.42 9.30
N GLN A 200 20.59 -7.76 10.58
CA GLN A 200 21.25 -8.89 11.23
C GLN A 200 20.62 -10.25 10.90
N LEU A 201 19.33 -10.27 10.54
CA LEU A 201 18.60 -11.51 10.33
C LEU A 201 18.71 -12.02 8.90
N LEU A 202 18.69 -11.13 7.91
CA LEU A 202 18.84 -11.47 6.52
C LEU A 202 19.85 -10.51 5.88
N GLN A 203 20.91 -11.06 5.32
CA GLN A 203 21.98 -10.31 4.68
C GLN A 203 22.08 -10.66 3.22
N LEU A 204 22.37 -9.66 2.39
CA LEU A 204 22.70 -9.81 0.99
C LEU A 204 24.17 -9.45 0.78
N SER A 205 24.86 -10.21 -0.04
CA SER A 205 26.20 -9.88 -0.56
C SER A 205 26.27 -10.19 -2.06
N PHE A 206 27.20 -9.52 -2.76
CA PHE A 206 27.46 -9.81 -4.17
C PHE A 206 28.98 -9.80 -4.39
N ASP A 207 29.47 -10.76 -5.16
CA ASP A 207 30.92 -11.00 -5.32
C ASP A 207 31.41 -10.68 -6.75
N ALA A 208 30.51 -10.45 -7.70
CA ALA A 208 30.88 -10.33 -9.12
C ALA A 208 30.06 -9.26 -9.85
N PRO A 209 30.53 -8.81 -11.02
CA PRO A 209 29.69 -8.06 -11.94
C PRO A 209 28.49 -8.92 -12.35
N GLY A 210 27.27 -8.37 -12.21
CA GLY A 210 26.05 -9.06 -12.53
C GLY A 210 24.92 -8.76 -11.58
N ASN A 211 23.87 -9.54 -11.65
CA ASN A 211 22.63 -9.40 -10.89
C ASN A 211 22.38 -10.54 -9.89
N GLN A 212 23.42 -11.36 -9.61
CA GLN A 212 23.40 -12.44 -8.65
C GLN A 212 23.83 -11.94 -7.26
N PHE A 213 23.10 -12.37 -6.23
CA PHE A 213 23.36 -12.04 -4.84
C PHE A 213 23.29 -13.30 -3.98
N ASN A 214 24.21 -13.41 -3.03
CA ASN A 214 24.18 -14.42 -2.00
C ASN A 214 23.28 -13.94 -0.86
N VAL A 215 22.45 -14.86 -0.33
CA VAL A 215 21.55 -14.62 0.80
C VAL A 215 22.01 -15.44 1.98
N GLN A 216 22.15 -14.81 3.13
CA GLN A 216 22.37 -15.45 4.42
C GLN A 216 21.21 -15.09 5.36
N LEU A 217 20.41 -16.07 5.74
CA LEU A 217 19.26 -15.91 6.64
C LEU A 217 19.57 -16.57 7.98
N ARG A 218 19.44 -15.83 9.08
CA ARG A 218 19.53 -16.37 10.42
C ARG A 218 18.21 -17.02 10.81
N LYS A 219 18.27 -18.29 11.22
CA LYS A 219 17.13 -19.10 11.70
C LYS A 219 16.99 -18.93 13.20
N ASP A 220 15.86 -18.42 13.66
CA ASP A 220 15.55 -18.24 15.09
C ASP A 220 14.45 -19.15 15.58
N PHE A 221 13.37 -19.30 14.80
CA PHE A 221 12.25 -20.16 15.14
C PHE A 221 12.61 -21.64 15.03
N GLY A 222 11.86 -22.49 15.72
CA GLY A 222 12.07 -23.94 15.65
C GLY A 222 13.28 -24.44 16.43
N GLY A 223 13.82 -23.66 17.36
CA GLY A 223 14.94 -24.06 18.19
C GLY A 223 16.34 -23.82 17.58
N PHE A 224 16.44 -23.24 16.41
CA PHE A 224 17.73 -22.98 15.71
C PHE A 224 18.58 -21.86 16.33
N LYS A 225 18.05 -21.11 17.27
CA LYS A 225 18.68 -19.91 17.85
C LYS A 225 20.15 -20.10 18.27
N ASN A 226 20.46 -21.23 18.91
CA ASN A 226 21.77 -21.52 19.47
C ASN A 226 22.44 -22.77 18.88
N THR A 227 21.98 -23.26 17.74
CA THR A 227 22.53 -24.45 17.08
C THR A 227 23.66 -24.07 16.09
N ALA A 228 24.49 -25.05 15.71
CA ALA A 228 25.47 -24.89 14.63
C ALA A 228 24.77 -24.53 13.28
N ASP A 229 23.58 -25.09 13.05
CA ASP A 229 22.75 -24.89 11.86
C ASP A 229 21.84 -23.64 11.94
N LYS A 230 22.36 -22.56 12.55
CA LYS A 230 21.61 -21.29 12.73
C LYS A 230 21.46 -20.43 11.48
N TYR A 231 22.09 -20.80 10.38
CA TYR A 231 22.01 -20.04 9.14
C TYR A 231 21.47 -20.89 8.00
N ALA A 232 20.66 -20.27 7.15
CA ALA A 232 20.27 -20.79 5.84
C ALA A 232 20.93 -19.94 4.76
N PHE A 233 21.41 -20.56 3.69
CA PHE A 233 22.09 -19.90 2.59
C PHE A 233 21.31 -20.10 1.31
N GLY A 234 21.42 -19.12 0.41
CA GLY A 234 20.75 -19.17 -0.89
C GLY A 234 21.33 -18.18 -1.88
N ARG A 235 20.80 -18.21 -3.08
CA ARG A 235 21.17 -17.31 -4.18
C ARG A 235 19.92 -16.75 -4.86
N VAL A 236 19.95 -15.44 -5.14
CA VAL A 236 18.86 -14.72 -5.78
C VAL A 236 19.38 -13.81 -6.88
N TYR A 237 18.47 -13.42 -7.78
CA TYR A 237 18.76 -12.54 -8.91
C TYR A 237 17.79 -11.38 -8.88
N PHE A 238 18.29 -10.14 -8.92
CA PHE A 238 17.48 -8.96 -9.07
C PHE A 238 17.67 -8.36 -10.46
N ASN A 239 16.60 -7.86 -11.08
CA ASN A 239 16.63 -7.29 -12.43
C ASN A 239 16.34 -5.78 -12.44
N HIS A 240 15.87 -5.22 -11.32
CA HIS A 240 15.49 -3.81 -11.22
C HIS A 240 16.28 -3.12 -10.12
N HIS A 241 16.59 -1.85 -10.32
CA HIS A 241 17.31 -1.01 -9.35
C HIS A 241 18.63 -1.59 -8.85
N LEU A 242 19.38 -2.26 -9.76
CA LEU A 242 20.66 -2.90 -9.44
C LEU A 242 21.74 -1.90 -8.99
N PRO A 243 21.93 -0.76 -9.68
CA PRO A 243 22.92 0.23 -9.26
C PRO A 243 22.64 0.73 -7.83
N GLU A 244 21.37 1.04 -7.55
CA GLU A 244 20.94 1.52 -6.25
C GLU A 244 21.13 0.45 -5.17
N LEU A 245 20.74 -0.80 -5.44
CA LEU A 245 20.90 -1.91 -4.49
C LEU A 245 22.38 -2.18 -4.21
N LYS A 246 23.24 -2.20 -5.23
CA LYS A 246 24.70 -2.40 -5.06
C LYS A 246 25.33 -1.26 -4.27
N ALA A 247 24.98 -0.01 -4.59
CA ALA A 247 25.44 1.16 -3.86
C ALA A 247 25.10 1.06 -2.36
N ILE A 248 23.86 0.72 -2.02
CA ILE A 248 23.41 0.56 -0.63
C ILE A 248 24.18 -0.56 0.10
N LEU A 249 24.45 -1.67 -0.56
CA LEU A 249 25.21 -2.78 0.05
C LEU A 249 26.68 -2.41 0.30
N GLN A 250 27.24 -1.50 -0.48
CA GLN A 250 28.58 -0.94 -0.27
C GLN A 250 28.59 0.09 0.87
N TYR A 251 27.54 0.91 1.01
CA TYR A 251 27.38 1.89 2.09
C TYR A 251 26.81 1.19 3.34
N LYS A 252 27.69 0.72 4.23
CA LYS A 252 27.37 -0.12 5.41
C LYS A 252 26.37 0.45 6.43
N ASN A 253 25.88 1.67 6.26
CA ASN A 253 25.02 2.38 7.23
C ASN A 253 23.56 2.56 6.80
N SER A 254 23.11 1.84 5.79
CA SER A 254 21.72 1.95 5.32
C SER A 254 20.88 0.76 5.78
N PRO A 255 19.67 1.00 6.35
CA PRO A 255 18.81 -0.09 6.79
C PRO A 255 18.22 -0.83 5.59
N LEU A 256 18.28 -2.15 5.64
CA LEU A 256 17.65 -3.03 4.68
C LEU A 256 16.52 -3.79 5.36
N SER A 257 15.33 -3.69 4.83
CA SER A 257 14.18 -4.48 5.31
C SER A 257 13.83 -5.54 4.28
N PHE A 258 13.62 -6.75 4.75
CA PHE A 258 13.28 -7.87 3.88
C PHE A 258 11.93 -8.47 4.25
N LYS A 259 11.29 -9.09 3.26
CA LYS A 259 10.09 -9.88 3.46
C LYS A 259 10.11 -11.08 2.54
N ILE A 260 9.87 -12.26 3.10
CA ILE A 260 9.61 -13.46 2.31
C ILE A 260 8.10 -13.67 2.27
N ILE A 261 7.55 -13.86 1.06
CA ILE A 261 6.12 -14.06 0.84
C ILE A 261 5.89 -15.28 -0.03
N LYS A 262 4.98 -16.16 0.41
CA LYS A 262 4.44 -17.25 -0.42
C LYS A 262 3.17 -16.77 -1.13
N ARG A 263 3.14 -16.84 -2.46
CA ARG A 263 1.99 -16.49 -3.28
C ARG A 263 1.83 -17.49 -4.42
N ASN A 264 0.65 -18.09 -4.54
CA ASN A 264 0.33 -19.08 -5.60
C ASN A 264 1.37 -20.21 -5.68
N GLY A 265 1.76 -20.77 -4.52
CA GLY A 265 2.75 -21.84 -4.43
C GLY A 265 4.21 -21.43 -4.66
N ARG A 266 4.50 -20.17 -5.01
CA ARG A 266 5.84 -19.63 -5.24
C ARG A 266 6.28 -18.74 -4.11
N TYR A 267 7.60 -18.65 -3.89
CA TYR A 267 8.22 -17.84 -2.85
C TYR A 267 8.92 -16.64 -3.46
N TYR A 268 8.77 -15.49 -2.82
CA TYR A 268 9.35 -14.23 -3.28
C TYR A 268 10.07 -13.54 -2.13
N LEU A 269 11.27 -13.02 -2.42
CA LEU A 269 12.03 -12.17 -1.53
C LEU A 269 11.85 -10.72 -1.97
N TYR A 270 11.37 -9.89 -1.06
CA TYR A 270 11.30 -8.44 -1.19
C TYR A 270 12.45 -7.82 -0.40
N CYS A 271 13.18 -6.91 -1.01
CA CYS A 271 14.19 -6.09 -0.36
C CYS A 271 13.80 -4.63 -0.49
N THR A 272 13.64 -3.94 0.64
CA THR A 272 13.26 -2.53 0.71
C THR A 272 14.37 -1.72 1.34
N PHE A 273 14.76 -0.61 0.70
CA PHE A 273 15.82 0.29 1.14
C PHE A 273 15.48 1.74 0.79
N GLU A 274 16.18 2.70 1.43
CA GLU A 274 16.03 4.13 1.18
C GLU A 274 17.34 4.70 0.67
N ILE A 275 17.26 5.53 -0.38
CA ILE A 275 18.39 6.30 -0.90
C ILE A 275 18.08 7.78 -0.70
N GLN A 276 19.10 8.52 -0.24
CA GLN A 276 19.06 9.98 -0.26
C GLN A 276 19.60 10.45 -1.61
N ARG A 277 18.82 11.25 -2.31
CA ARG A 277 19.23 11.92 -3.56
C ARG A 277 19.17 13.43 -3.35
N ASP A 278 20.10 14.13 -3.96
CA ASP A 278 20.02 15.57 -4.03
C ASP A 278 18.93 15.99 -5.02
N GLU A 279 18.33 17.15 -4.82
CA GLU A 279 17.31 17.68 -5.74
C GLU A 279 17.85 17.86 -7.16
N SER A 280 19.18 18.09 -7.28
CA SER A 280 19.89 18.16 -8.54
C SER A 280 19.85 16.86 -9.36
N ASP A 281 19.66 15.70 -8.71
CA ASP A 281 19.61 14.40 -9.38
C ASP A 281 18.26 14.11 -10.06
N PHE A 282 17.26 14.95 -9.84
CA PHE A 282 15.95 14.80 -10.49
C PHE A 282 15.91 15.50 -11.83
N LYS A 283 15.43 14.78 -12.84
CA LYS A 283 15.25 15.32 -14.18
C LYS A 283 14.10 16.32 -14.25
N THR A 284 13.13 16.24 -13.33
CA THR A 284 11.93 17.07 -13.27
C THR A 284 11.86 17.86 -11.97
N ARG A 285 11.27 19.06 -12.01
CA ARG A 285 11.10 19.94 -10.84
C ARG A 285 9.79 20.70 -10.94
N SER A 286 9.04 20.72 -9.85
CA SER A 286 7.80 21.52 -9.75
C SER A 286 8.03 23.02 -9.93
N SER A 287 9.25 23.52 -9.61
CA SER A 287 9.63 24.92 -9.86
C SER A 287 9.65 25.34 -11.32
N TYR A 288 9.65 24.40 -12.26
CA TYR A 288 9.56 24.70 -13.71
C TYR A 288 8.12 24.67 -14.24
N GLY A 289 7.16 24.31 -13.40
CA GLY A 289 5.78 24.08 -13.73
C GLY A 289 5.40 22.61 -13.59
N THR A 290 4.20 22.25 -14.00
CA THR A 290 3.67 20.89 -13.86
C THR A 290 2.97 20.42 -15.12
N ILE A 291 2.88 19.11 -15.28
CA ILE A 291 2.04 18.44 -16.26
C ILE A 291 0.82 17.87 -15.54
N GLY A 292 -0.35 18.42 -15.83
CA GLY A 292 -1.64 17.90 -15.36
C GLY A 292 -2.22 16.88 -16.32
N LEU A 293 -2.86 15.85 -15.79
CA LEU A 293 -3.53 14.80 -16.56
C LEU A 293 -5.01 14.72 -16.19
N ASP A 294 -5.87 14.82 -17.20
CA ASP A 294 -7.31 14.57 -17.05
C ASP A 294 -7.73 13.32 -17.84
N PHE A 295 -8.26 12.34 -17.11
CA PHE A 295 -8.62 11.03 -17.66
C PHE A 295 -10.08 10.99 -18.08
N ASN A 296 -10.31 10.89 -19.39
CA ASN A 296 -11.63 10.74 -19.99
C ASN A 296 -11.78 9.35 -20.64
N LYS A 297 -13.03 8.98 -20.94
CA LYS A 297 -13.29 7.73 -21.64
C LYS A 297 -12.80 7.80 -23.09
N GLY A 298 -11.72 7.10 -23.39
CA GLY A 298 -11.14 7.01 -24.72
C GLY A 298 -10.02 8.01 -25.00
N PHE A 299 -9.74 8.96 -24.12
CA PHE A 299 -8.60 9.88 -24.24
C PHE A 299 -8.14 10.41 -22.89
N VAL A 300 -6.90 10.87 -22.85
CA VAL A 300 -6.33 11.62 -21.71
C VAL A 300 -5.93 12.98 -22.23
N THR A 301 -6.33 14.03 -21.52
CA THR A 301 -5.85 15.39 -21.80
C THR A 301 -4.62 15.66 -20.94
N LEU A 302 -3.53 16.03 -21.58
CA LEU A 302 -2.30 16.49 -20.96
C LEU A 302 -2.25 18.00 -21.02
N SER A 303 -2.09 18.67 -19.89
CA SER A 303 -1.98 20.13 -19.79
C SER A 303 -0.64 20.50 -19.14
N GLU A 304 0.15 21.30 -19.82
CA GLU A 304 1.46 21.77 -19.36
C GLU A 304 1.34 23.20 -18.83
N THR A 305 1.84 23.46 -17.61
CA THR A 305 1.91 24.80 -17.04
C THR A 305 3.36 25.27 -16.91
N ASN A 306 3.56 26.59 -16.85
CA ASN A 306 4.85 27.16 -16.49
C ASN A 306 4.99 27.32 -14.96
N GLN A 307 6.14 27.85 -14.53
CA GLN A 307 6.46 28.12 -13.11
C GLN A 307 5.46 29.05 -12.40
N TYR A 308 4.66 29.82 -13.11
CA TYR A 308 3.64 30.73 -12.59
C TYR A 308 2.22 30.11 -12.61
N GLY A 309 2.10 28.84 -13.04
CA GLY A 309 0.82 28.16 -13.17
C GLY A 309 0.03 28.50 -14.44
N HIS A 310 0.61 29.28 -15.37
CA HIS A 310 -0.06 29.59 -16.63
C HIS A 310 0.02 28.40 -17.59
N LEU A 311 -1.08 28.10 -18.27
CA LEU A 311 -1.14 27.06 -19.30
C LEU A 311 -0.21 27.38 -20.47
N VAL A 312 0.68 26.44 -20.80
CA VAL A 312 1.65 26.56 -21.91
C VAL A 312 1.22 25.73 -23.09
N ALA A 313 0.76 24.53 -22.87
CA ALA A 313 0.33 23.58 -23.89
C ALA A 313 -0.76 22.66 -23.39
N THR A 314 -1.59 22.18 -24.34
CA THR A 314 -2.58 21.14 -24.09
C THR A 314 -2.51 20.13 -25.23
N GLU A 315 -2.52 18.85 -24.91
CA GLU A 315 -2.49 17.75 -25.86
C GLU A 315 -3.55 16.73 -25.50
N VAL A 316 -4.24 16.17 -26.49
CA VAL A 316 -5.23 15.12 -26.32
C VAL A 316 -4.65 13.81 -26.83
N LEU A 317 -4.48 12.85 -25.94
CA LEU A 317 -3.88 11.53 -26.19
C LEU A 317 -4.98 10.47 -26.24
N PRO A 318 -5.36 9.96 -27.41
CA PRO A 318 -6.40 8.94 -27.53
C PRO A 318 -5.90 7.56 -27.06
N TYR A 319 -6.79 6.78 -26.44
CA TYR A 319 -6.54 5.37 -26.14
C TYR A 319 -7.80 4.52 -26.35
N ARG A 320 -7.64 3.24 -26.63
CA ARG A 320 -8.76 2.33 -26.85
C ARG A 320 -9.42 1.97 -25.54
N PHE A 321 -10.65 2.42 -25.36
CA PHE A 321 -11.44 2.04 -24.20
C PHE A 321 -12.25 0.76 -24.49
N LYS A 322 -11.59 -0.40 -24.36
CA LYS A 322 -12.24 -1.72 -24.41
C LYS A 322 -11.80 -2.53 -23.20
N ALA A 323 -12.70 -3.32 -22.62
CA ALA A 323 -12.33 -4.25 -21.55
C ALA A 323 -11.35 -5.29 -22.09
N GLY A 324 -10.13 -5.40 -21.51
CA GLY A 324 -9.15 -6.40 -21.84
C GLY A 324 -7.71 -5.90 -21.94
N SER A 325 -6.82 -6.78 -22.47
CA SER A 325 -5.37 -6.56 -22.53
C SER A 325 -4.94 -5.37 -23.39
N CYS A 326 -5.68 -5.05 -24.45
CA CYS A 326 -5.35 -3.93 -25.35
C CYS A 326 -5.40 -2.58 -24.62
N THR A 327 -6.43 -2.33 -23.81
CA THR A 327 -6.54 -1.09 -23.02
C THR A 327 -5.38 -0.95 -22.04
N THR A 328 -4.95 -2.03 -21.41
CA THR A 328 -3.82 -2.02 -20.47
C THR A 328 -2.51 -1.68 -21.19
N ASN A 329 -2.30 -2.17 -22.41
CA ASN A 329 -1.11 -1.85 -23.18
C ASN A 329 -1.11 -0.40 -23.65
N ASP A 330 -2.25 0.10 -24.16
CA ASP A 330 -2.40 1.48 -24.58
C ASP A 330 -2.15 2.46 -23.43
N LEU A 331 -2.67 2.15 -22.22
CA LEU A 331 -2.41 2.95 -21.02
C LEU A 331 -0.93 2.92 -20.57
N ARG A 332 -0.23 1.79 -20.76
CA ARG A 332 1.21 1.71 -20.50
C ARG A 332 2.03 2.56 -21.46
N GLN A 333 1.69 2.54 -22.75
CA GLN A 333 2.34 3.37 -23.76
C GLN A 333 2.10 4.85 -23.47
N LEU A 334 0.88 5.21 -23.10
CA LEU A 334 0.52 6.58 -22.73
C LEU A 334 1.27 7.02 -21.46
N ALA A 335 1.36 6.18 -20.43
CA ALA A 335 2.14 6.48 -19.22
C ALA A 335 3.62 6.69 -19.55
N LYS A 336 4.20 5.88 -20.44
CA LYS A 336 5.58 6.05 -20.90
C LYS A 336 5.77 7.39 -21.61
N TYR A 337 4.87 7.72 -22.54
CA TYR A 337 4.90 9.01 -23.25
C TYR A 337 4.83 10.20 -22.30
N VAL A 338 3.92 10.16 -21.31
CA VAL A 338 3.78 11.24 -20.32
C VAL A 338 5.07 11.41 -19.50
N VAL A 339 5.70 10.32 -19.07
CA VAL A 339 6.98 10.38 -18.34
C VAL A 339 8.09 10.95 -19.23
N GLU A 340 8.22 10.49 -20.46
CA GLU A 340 9.21 11.00 -21.43
C GLU A 340 9.00 12.49 -21.73
N ARG A 341 7.74 12.92 -21.84
CA ARG A 341 7.38 14.34 -22.00
C ARG A 341 7.78 15.15 -20.77
N ALA A 342 7.45 14.68 -19.56
CA ALA A 342 7.80 15.33 -18.31
C ALA A 342 9.32 15.50 -18.16
N GLU A 343 10.08 14.44 -18.46
CA GLU A 343 11.56 14.48 -18.44
C GLU A 343 12.11 15.46 -19.50
N SER A 344 11.52 15.52 -20.70
CA SER A 344 11.99 16.40 -21.78
C SER A 344 11.82 17.89 -21.47
N VAL A 345 10.76 18.26 -20.73
CA VAL A 345 10.49 19.65 -20.32
C VAL A 345 10.95 19.95 -18.88
N GLY A 346 11.46 18.95 -18.17
CA GLY A 346 11.95 19.09 -16.79
C GLY A 346 10.87 19.38 -15.75
N LYS A 347 9.59 19.05 -16.01
CA LYS A 347 8.43 19.37 -15.16
C LYS A 347 7.89 18.14 -14.46
N ASP A 348 7.39 18.32 -13.24
CA ASP A 348 6.72 17.24 -12.48
C ASP A 348 5.32 16.93 -13.07
N ILE A 349 4.81 15.70 -12.78
CA ILE A 349 3.50 15.22 -13.21
C ILE A 349 2.55 15.28 -12.02
#